data_00086c8e42b7cdd65ac108a17475b511
#
_entry.id   00086c8e42b7cdd65ac108a17475b511
#
_cell.length_a   1.000
_cell.length_b   1.000
_cell.length_c   1.000
_cell.angle_alpha   90.00
_cell.angle_beta   90.00
_cell.angle_gamma   90.00
#
_symmetry.space_group_name_H-M   'P 1'
#
loop_
_entity.id
_entity.type
_entity.pdbx_description
1 polymer ?
#
loop_
_entity_poly.entity_id
_entity_poly.type
_entity_poly.pdbx_seq_one_letter_code
_entity_poly.pdbx_strand_id
1 'polypeptide(L)'
;MTFFAARSREYEMRYRSNPENLVNPVRRRSILGLLLGLLLFSTAVAQEPKPSPAPARLRPLIGEYTLDDETIIILEKDGKLCAFYKRSNELECMREVSRNLFEFEPSTKRAGGRFVFMRDSRGRATQFRVGHMFFKRRALGPEEGATQLKVTPLRPVPTLIKEALAAQPPQETGDFLPSDLVELTKLDPTIKLDVRYATTNNLFGTVFYSQPRAFLQRALAEALVRINRKLKSSGYGLLVHDGYRPWYVTKVFWDATPQDKKLFVADPSKGSRHNRGAAVDLTLYDLKTGKPVEMVSTYDETTDRAYPNYPGGTSLQRWHRELLRNAMEADGFKVFEAEWWHFDYKDWQRYRIGNERFEKIGHEKAKKAHKNSRRSSCEKVAGRPEIIYGFPATSTIEGTS
;
A
#
# COMPACT_ATOMS: atom_id res chain seq x y z
N MET A 1 12.54 6.55 -16.15
CA MET A 1 12.53 7.35 -14.92
C MET A 1 12.06 8.77 -15.15
N THR A 2 12.39 9.41 -16.27
CA THR A 2 12.07 10.83 -16.53
C THR A 2 10.59 11.12 -16.76
N PHE A 3 9.83 10.21 -17.36
CA PHE A 3 8.41 10.44 -17.68
C PHE A 3 7.46 10.28 -16.47
N PHE A 4 7.69 9.29 -15.60
CA PHE A 4 6.88 9.14 -14.38
C PHE A 4 7.23 10.24 -13.36
N ALA A 5 8.53 10.57 -13.23
CA ALA A 5 8.97 11.70 -12.42
C ALA A 5 8.51 13.06 -12.99
N ALA A 6 8.41 13.19 -14.32
CA ALA A 6 7.86 14.39 -14.95
C ALA A 6 6.34 14.50 -14.77
N ARG A 7 5.60 13.38 -14.94
CA ARG A 7 4.15 13.34 -14.66
C ARG A 7 3.84 13.55 -13.18
N SER A 8 4.59 12.93 -12.28
CA SER A 8 4.47 13.11 -10.84
C SER A 8 4.77 14.56 -10.43
N ARG A 9 5.86 15.17 -10.95
CA ARG A 9 6.17 16.60 -10.71
C ARG A 9 5.13 17.55 -11.32
N GLU A 10 4.61 17.24 -12.50
CA GLU A 10 3.56 18.04 -13.14
C GLU A 10 2.24 17.95 -12.35
N TYR A 11 1.93 16.78 -11.80
CA TYR A 11 0.79 16.58 -10.92
C TYR A 11 0.99 17.28 -9.56
N GLU A 12 2.16 17.16 -8.92
CA GLU A 12 2.48 17.87 -7.68
C GLU A 12 2.48 19.40 -7.85
N MET A 13 3.03 19.93 -8.94
CA MET A 13 2.99 21.37 -9.22
C MET A 13 1.57 21.89 -9.42
N ARG A 14 0.68 21.09 -10.01
CA ARG A 14 -0.73 21.48 -10.22
C ARG A 14 -1.58 21.45 -8.95
N TYR A 15 -1.18 20.68 -7.92
CA TYR A 15 -1.96 20.52 -6.69
C TYR A 15 -1.37 21.20 -5.45
N ARG A 16 -0.14 21.77 -5.53
CA ARG A 16 0.51 22.49 -4.40
C ARG A 16 0.10 23.94 -4.23
N SER A 17 -0.68 24.53 -5.12
CA SER A 17 -1.09 25.93 -5.00
C SER A 17 -2.34 26.09 -4.12
N ASN A 18 -2.22 25.86 -2.81
CA ASN A 18 -3.17 26.38 -1.83
C ASN A 18 -2.43 27.37 -0.92
N PRO A 19 -2.74 28.69 -0.96
CA PRO A 19 -1.95 29.74 -0.31
C PRO A 19 -2.38 30.04 1.13
N GLU A 20 -2.56 29.04 1.99
CA GLU A 20 -2.87 29.27 3.39
C GLU A 20 -1.77 28.81 4.35
N ASN A 21 -0.51 29.18 4.11
CA ASN A 21 0.53 29.07 5.13
C ASN A 21 1.63 30.11 4.91
N LEU A 22 1.29 31.39 5.11
CA LEU A 22 2.26 32.47 5.32
C LEU A 22 2.20 32.92 6.78
N VAL A 23 3.05 32.35 7.62
CA VAL A 23 3.31 32.88 8.96
C VAL A 23 4.48 33.83 8.90
N ASN A 24 4.21 35.10 9.18
CA ASN A 24 5.18 36.19 9.27
C ASN A 24 6.14 36.03 10.47
N PRO A 25 7.42 36.42 10.36
CA PRO A 25 8.36 36.41 11.46
C PRO A 25 8.24 37.69 12.30
N VAL A 26 7.87 37.60 13.57
CA VAL A 26 7.93 38.71 14.50
C VAL A 26 9.09 38.54 15.48
N ARG A 27 9.93 39.58 15.47
CA ARG A 27 11.00 40.05 16.35
C ARG A 27 11.11 39.48 17.77
N ARG A 28 12.38 39.14 18.12
CA ARG A 28 12.90 38.98 19.48
C ARG A 28 12.63 40.19 20.39
N ARG A 29 12.17 39.95 21.61
CA ARG A 29 12.55 40.66 22.81
C ARG A 29 12.42 39.71 24.01
N SER A 30 13.49 39.70 24.81
CA SER A 30 13.66 38.95 26.05
C SER A 30 12.72 39.47 27.15
N ILE A 31 12.29 38.58 28.08
CA ILE A 31 12.13 38.85 29.53
C ILE A 31 11.75 37.53 30.23
N LEU A 32 12.57 37.16 31.17
CA LEU A 32 12.47 36.52 32.48
C LEU A 32 11.17 35.78 32.87
N GLY A 33 11.32 34.49 33.12
CA GLY A 33 10.81 33.74 34.28
C GLY A 33 9.31 33.60 34.48
N LEU A 34 8.80 32.37 34.15
CA LEU A 34 7.83 31.69 35.03
C LEU A 34 7.82 30.19 34.62
N LEU A 35 8.10 29.31 35.60
CA LEU A 35 7.86 27.87 35.50
C LEU A 35 6.35 27.64 35.26
N LEU A 36 5.98 27.25 34.06
CA LEU A 36 4.63 26.74 33.77
C LEU A 36 4.78 25.43 33.05
N GLY A 37 4.18 24.39 33.62
CA GLY A 37 4.25 23.03 33.12
C GLY A 37 3.90 22.94 31.66
N LEU A 38 4.80 22.39 30.85
CA LEU A 38 4.55 21.98 29.45
C LEU A 38 3.55 20.81 29.45
N LEU A 39 2.27 21.14 29.43
CA LEU A 39 1.25 20.22 28.89
C LEU A 39 1.54 20.09 27.41
N LEU A 40 2.20 19.00 27.02
CA LEU A 40 2.28 18.55 25.64
C LEU A 40 0.86 18.23 25.18
N PHE A 41 0.16 19.23 24.69
CA PHE A 41 -1.02 19.00 23.84
C PHE A 41 -0.51 18.34 22.57
N SER A 42 -0.53 17.01 22.56
CA SER A 42 -0.53 16.24 21.33
C SER A 42 -1.79 16.67 20.57
N THR A 43 -1.65 17.56 19.59
CA THR A 43 -2.73 17.86 18.65
C THR A 43 -2.98 16.59 17.85
N ALA A 44 -3.82 15.70 18.40
CA ALA A 44 -4.42 14.67 17.59
C ALA A 44 -5.18 15.39 16.47
N VAL A 45 -4.70 15.30 15.25
CA VAL A 45 -5.46 15.72 14.08
C VAL A 45 -6.78 14.94 14.17
N ALA A 46 -7.87 15.64 14.49
CA ALA A 46 -9.17 15.02 14.59
C ALA A 46 -9.50 14.42 13.20
N GLN A 47 -9.67 13.11 13.18
CA GLN A 47 -10.06 12.43 11.95
C GLN A 47 -11.40 13.00 11.49
N GLU A 48 -11.49 13.39 10.20
CA GLU A 48 -12.75 13.84 9.63
C GLU A 48 -13.84 12.77 9.80
N PRO A 49 -15.08 13.18 10.09
CA PRO A 49 -16.18 12.24 10.28
C PRO A 49 -16.38 11.41 9.01
N LYS A 50 -16.71 10.12 9.19
CA LYS A 50 -16.96 9.22 8.08
C LYS A 50 -18.12 9.72 7.21
N PRO A 51 -17.92 9.96 5.90
CA PRO A 51 -18.99 10.38 5.00
C PRO A 51 -20.06 9.29 4.83
N SER A 52 -21.29 9.70 4.57
CA SER A 52 -22.34 8.79 4.14
C SER A 52 -22.03 8.19 2.76
N PRO A 53 -22.48 6.96 2.47
CA PRO A 53 -22.37 6.40 1.13
C PRO A 53 -23.02 7.32 0.08
N ALA A 54 -22.36 7.46 -1.07
CA ALA A 54 -22.92 8.24 -2.18
C ALA A 54 -24.32 7.75 -2.57
N PRO A 55 -25.29 8.65 -2.82
CA PRO A 55 -26.62 8.28 -3.29
C PRO A 55 -26.54 7.35 -4.51
N ALA A 56 -27.27 6.23 -4.48
CA ALA A 56 -27.22 5.21 -5.52
C ALA A 56 -27.47 5.78 -6.94
N ARG A 57 -28.35 6.79 -7.06
CA ARG A 57 -28.68 7.45 -8.33
C ARG A 57 -27.52 8.24 -8.95
N LEU A 58 -26.54 8.70 -8.13
CA LEU A 58 -25.36 9.45 -8.59
C LEU A 58 -24.20 8.54 -9.01
N ARG A 59 -24.05 7.36 -8.39
CA ARG A 59 -22.94 6.45 -8.68
C ARG A 59 -22.74 6.14 -10.15
N PRO A 60 -23.79 5.88 -10.98
CA PRO A 60 -23.62 5.61 -12.41
C PRO A 60 -23.10 6.78 -13.23
N LEU A 61 -23.09 8.01 -12.67
CA LEU A 61 -22.60 9.21 -13.34
C LEU A 61 -21.13 9.50 -13.04
N ILE A 62 -20.60 8.99 -11.93
CA ILE A 62 -19.23 9.21 -11.48
C ILE A 62 -18.26 8.57 -12.46
N GLY A 63 -17.23 9.31 -12.88
CA GLY A 63 -16.19 8.83 -13.79
C GLY A 63 -15.44 9.97 -14.47
N GLU A 64 -14.52 9.63 -15.35
CA GLU A 64 -13.83 10.60 -16.20
C GLU A 64 -14.48 10.70 -17.56
N TYR A 65 -14.56 11.92 -18.07
CA TYR A 65 -15.15 12.21 -19.37
C TYR A 65 -14.22 13.13 -20.16
N THR A 66 -14.04 12.85 -21.44
CA THR A 66 -13.10 13.58 -22.31
C THR A 66 -13.77 14.11 -23.57
N LEU A 67 -13.35 15.28 -23.95
CA LEU A 67 -13.55 15.87 -25.27
C LEU A 67 -12.20 16.46 -25.69
N ASP A 68 -11.64 15.97 -26.77
CA ASP A 68 -10.29 16.31 -27.22
C ASP A 68 -9.26 16.19 -26.07
N ASP A 69 -8.52 17.26 -25.75
CA ASP A 69 -7.53 17.30 -24.66
C ASP A 69 -8.13 17.67 -23.30
N GLU A 70 -9.43 17.97 -23.23
CA GLU A 70 -10.09 18.33 -21.98
C GLU A 70 -10.62 17.09 -21.26
N THR A 71 -10.34 17.00 -19.98
CA THR A 71 -10.86 15.94 -19.11
C THR A 71 -11.61 16.55 -17.94
N ILE A 72 -12.88 16.17 -17.78
CA ILE A 72 -13.69 16.51 -16.63
C ILE A 72 -13.95 15.25 -15.81
N ILE A 73 -13.60 15.30 -14.53
CA ILE A 73 -13.85 14.23 -13.58
C ILE A 73 -15.17 14.54 -12.88
N ILE A 74 -16.18 13.71 -13.12
CA ILE A 74 -17.45 13.76 -12.39
C ILE A 74 -17.28 12.91 -11.13
N LEU A 75 -17.50 13.53 -9.98
CA LEU A 75 -17.32 12.91 -8.67
C LEU A 75 -18.52 13.23 -7.76
N GLU A 76 -18.66 12.48 -6.68
CA GLU A 76 -19.60 12.83 -5.62
C GLU A 76 -18.86 13.49 -4.46
N LYS A 77 -19.42 14.58 -3.94
CA LYS A 77 -18.98 15.26 -2.74
C LYS A 77 -20.18 15.65 -1.88
N ASP A 78 -20.21 15.11 -0.65
CA ASP A 78 -21.24 15.41 0.37
C ASP A 78 -22.67 15.22 -0.15
N GLY A 79 -22.90 14.13 -0.91
CA GLY A 79 -24.19 13.79 -1.48
C GLY A 79 -24.57 14.54 -2.76
N LYS A 80 -23.68 15.43 -3.26
CA LYS A 80 -23.85 16.20 -4.50
C LYS A 80 -22.95 15.67 -5.61
N LEU A 81 -23.37 15.83 -6.87
CA LEU A 81 -22.51 15.60 -8.02
C LEU A 81 -21.70 16.86 -8.31
N CYS A 82 -20.39 16.70 -8.48
CA CYS A 82 -19.48 17.78 -8.75
C CYS A 82 -18.65 17.50 -10.01
N ALA A 83 -18.26 18.53 -10.72
CA ALA A 83 -17.35 18.49 -11.86
C ALA A 83 -16.00 19.07 -11.46
N PHE A 84 -14.95 18.24 -11.59
CA PHE A 84 -13.58 18.68 -11.42
C PHE A 84 -12.92 18.83 -12.80
N TYR A 85 -12.50 20.05 -13.10
CA TYR A 85 -11.83 20.41 -14.35
C TYR A 85 -10.33 20.18 -14.20
N LYS A 86 -9.81 19.13 -14.82
CA LYS A 86 -8.42 18.71 -14.66
C LYS A 86 -7.42 19.77 -15.09
N ARG A 87 -7.74 20.52 -16.14
CA ARG A 87 -6.86 21.56 -16.69
C ARG A 87 -6.75 22.79 -15.80
N SER A 88 -7.86 23.29 -15.24
CA SER A 88 -7.89 24.48 -14.38
C SER A 88 -7.77 24.17 -12.88
N ASN A 89 -7.80 22.88 -12.49
CA ASN A 89 -7.81 22.43 -11.09
C ASN A 89 -8.98 23.02 -10.28
N GLU A 90 -10.13 23.20 -10.93
CA GLU A 90 -11.34 23.76 -10.31
C GLU A 90 -12.38 22.68 -10.04
N LEU A 91 -13.00 22.75 -8.86
CA LEU A 91 -14.11 21.87 -8.46
C LEU A 91 -15.36 22.72 -8.28
N GLU A 92 -16.41 22.38 -9.01
CA GLU A 92 -17.73 23.02 -8.86
C GLU A 92 -18.82 21.96 -8.71
N CYS A 93 -19.73 22.16 -7.75
CA CYS A 93 -20.81 21.23 -7.49
C CYS A 93 -22.10 21.69 -8.16
N MET A 94 -22.97 20.72 -8.45
CA MET A 94 -24.20 20.90 -9.21
C MET A 94 -25.41 20.52 -8.38
N ARG A 95 -26.52 21.20 -8.58
CA ARG A 95 -27.84 20.74 -8.12
C ARG A 95 -28.46 19.80 -9.13
N GLU A 96 -29.15 18.80 -8.67
CA GLU A 96 -29.93 17.90 -9.51
C GLU A 96 -31.26 18.59 -9.92
N VAL A 97 -31.49 18.72 -11.21
CA VAL A 97 -32.76 19.24 -11.77
C VAL A 97 -33.67 18.09 -12.13
N SER A 98 -33.13 17.04 -12.72
CA SER A 98 -33.82 15.78 -13.00
C SER A 98 -32.80 14.64 -13.04
N ARG A 99 -33.28 13.37 -13.19
CA ARG A 99 -32.45 12.16 -13.23
C ARG A 99 -31.18 12.26 -14.09
N ASN A 100 -31.24 13.05 -15.19
CA ASN A 100 -30.13 13.17 -16.14
C ASN A 100 -29.64 14.61 -16.34
N LEU A 101 -30.28 15.59 -15.67
CA LEU A 101 -29.96 16.99 -15.83
C LEU A 101 -29.46 17.57 -14.51
N PHE A 102 -28.25 18.10 -14.55
CA PHE A 102 -27.58 18.77 -13.43
C PHE A 102 -27.22 20.20 -13.86
N GLU A 103 -27.29 21.14 -12.95
CA GLU A 103 -27.03 22.55 -13.20
C GLU A 103 -26.10 23.11 -12.12
N PHE A 104 -25.11 23.91 -12.50
CA PHE A 104 -24.27 24.57 -11.52
C PHE A 104 -25.06 25.50 -10.63
N GLU A 105 -24.72 25.51 -9.34
CA GLU A 105 -25.34 26.39 -8.37
C GLU A 105 -25.07 27.87 -8.73
N PRO A 106 -25.99 28.79 -8.40
CA PRO A 106 -25.82 30.22 -8.72
C PRO A 106 -24.55 30.86 -8.15
N SER A 107 -24.00 30.28 -7.10
CA SER A 107 -22.77 30.74 -6.43
C SER A 107 -21.50 30.33 -7.13
N THR A 108 -21.55 29.46 -8.15
CA THR A 108 -20.36 28.97 -8.87
C THR A 108 -19.97 29.90 -10.01
N LYS A 109 -18.72 29.82 -10.47
CA LYS A 109 -18.23 30.60 -11.64
C LYS A 109 -18.99 30.27 -12.93
N ARG A 110 -19.55 29.05 -13.02
CA ARG A 110 -20.26 28.51 -14.18
C ARG A 110 -21.77 28.46 -13.98
N ALA A 111 -22.29 29.36 -13.14
CA ALA A 111 -23.71 29.44 -12.79
C ALA A 111 -24.62 29.27 -14.02
N GLY A 112 -25.65 28.42 -13.90
CA GLY A 112 -26.61 28.14 -14.98
C GLY A 112 -26.09 27.19 -16.08
N GLY A 113 -24.82 26.76 -16.03
CA GLY A 113 -24.31 25.72 -16.93
C GLY A 113 -24.97 24.38 -16.65
N ARG A 114 -25.39 23.68 -17.71
CA ARG A 114 -26.20 22.45 -17.61
C ARG A 114 -25.45 21.26 -18.16
N PHE A 115 -25.39 20.19 -17.36
CA PHE A 115 -24.87 18.86 -17.72
C PHE A 115 -26.03 17.91 -17.98
N VAL A 116 -26.15 17.42 -19.23
CA VAL A 116 -27.17 16.45 -19.63
C VAL A 116 -26.50 15.11 -19.85
N PHE A 117 -26.70 14.16 -18.94
CA PHE A 117 -26.12 12.82 -19.03
C PHE A 117 -26.91 11.90 -19.95
N MET A 118 -26.24 11.13 -20.77
CA MET A 118 -26.77 10.06 -21.60
C MET A 118 -26.32 8.73 -21.03
N ARG A 119 -27.27 7.81 -20.88
CA ARG A 119 -27.03 6.50 -20.23
C ARG A 119 -27.20 5.36 -21.20
N ASP A 120 -26.48 4.28 -20.95
CA ASP A 120 -26.70 2.97 -21.59
C ASP A 120 -27.94 2.25 -21.00
N SER A 121 -28.22 1.05 -21.55
CA SER A 121 -29.33 0.18 -21.08
C SER A 121 -29.19 -0.28 -19.63
N ARG A 122 -27.97 -0.23 -19.05
CA ARG A 122 -27.69 -0.56 -17.64
C ARG A 122 -27.84 0.66 -16.73
N GLY A 123 -28.19 1.82 -17.29
CA GLY A 123 -28.37 3.07 -16.53
C GLY A 123 -27.08 3.82 -16.25
N ARG A 124 -25.92 3.37 -16.80
CA ARG A 124 -24.63 4.01 -16.64
C ARG A 124 -24.45 5.14 -17.65
N ALA A 125 -23.95 6.29 -17.22
CA ALA A 125 -23.65 7.38 -18.13
C ALA A 125 -22.48 7.02 -19.06
N THR A 126 -22.69 7.15 -20.37
CA THR A 126 -21.70 6.94 -21.42
C THR A 126 -21.08 8.24 -21.91
N GLN A 127 -21.82 9.33 -21.75
CA GLN A 127 -21.38 10.69 -22.08
C GLN A 127 -22.26 11.71 -21.36
N PHE A 128 -21.82 12.96 -21.34
CA PHE A 128 -22.67 14.10 -21.02
C PHE A 128 -22.47 15.22 -22.03
N ARG A 129 -23.45 16.11 -22.09
CA ARG A 129 -23.44 17.32 -22.94
C ARG A 129 -23.47 18.57 -22.09
N VAL A 130 -22.63 19.55 -22.46
CA VAL A 130 -22.68 20.94 -21.95
C VAL A 130 -22.77 21.86 -23.18
N GLY A 131 -23.86 22.62 -23.34
CA GLY A 131 -24.11 23.33 -24.58
C GLY A 131 -24.11 22.39 -25.79
N HIS A 132 -23.21 22.59 -26.74
CA HIS A 132 -23.05 21.75 -27.92
C HIS A 132 -21.90 20.73 -27.79
N MET A 133 -21.15 20.77 -26.69
CA MET A 133 -19.98 19.90 -26.44
C MET A 133 -20.39 18.58 -25.82
N PHE A 134 -19.88 17.45 -26.33
CA PHE A 134 -20.15 16.12 -25.85
C PHE A 134 -18.86 15.52 -25.27
N PHE A 135 -18.87 15.25 -23.99
CA PHE A 135 -17.78 14.61 -23.27
C PHE A 135 -18.09 13.10 -23.14
N LYS A 136 -17.23 12.27 -23.71
CA LYS A 136 -17.39 10.81 -23.67
C LYS A 136 -16.71 10.21 -22.45
N ARG A 137 -17.36 9.23 -21.82
CA ARG A 137 -16.80 8.53 -20.67
C ARG A 137 -15.58 7.72 -21.07
N ARG A 138 -14.53 7.80 -20.25
CA ARG A 138 -13.34 6.95 -20.35
C ARG A 138 -13.59 5.61 -19.66
N ALA A 139 -13.15 4.52 -20.27
CA ALA A 139 -13.08 3.21 -19.62
C ALA A 139 -11.74 3.09 -18.88
N LEU A 140 -11.74 3.19 -17.57
CA LEU A 140 -10.52 3.26 -16.76
C LEU A 140 -10.25 2.00 -15.94
N GLY A 141 -11.27 1.40 -15.37
CA GLY A 141 -11.16 0.21 -14.54
C GLY A 141 -11.98 -0.97 -15.08
N PRO A 142 -11.80 -2.17 -14.53
CA PRO A 142 -12.59 -3.35 -14.92
C PRO A 142 -14.09 -3.13 -14.79
N GLU A 143 -14.52 -2.38 -13.77
CA GLU A 143 -15.90 -1.98 -13.57
C GLU A 143 -16.40 -1.03 -14.65
N GLU A 144 -15.50 -0.41 -15.40
CA GLU A 144 -15.78 0.49 -16.52
C GLU A 144 -15.57 -0.17 -17.88
N GLY A 145 -15.25 -1.47 -17.90
CA GLY A 145 -15.00 -2.23 -19.12
C GLY A 145 -13.57 -2.11 -19.65
N ALA A 146 -12.67 -1.39 -18.94
CA ALA A 146 -11.25 -1.49 -19.21
C ALA A 146 -10.73 -2.85 -18.77
N THR A 147 -9.86 -3.44 -19.56
CA THR A 147 -9.08 -4.59 -19.11
C THR A 147 -8.11 -4.11 -18.02
N GLN A 148 -8.00 -4.86 -16.91
CA GLN A 148 -6.84 -4.71 -16.04
C GLN A 148 -5.59 -4.71 -16.92
N LEU A 149 -4.59 -3.88 -16.54
CA LEU A 149 -3.31 -3.93 -17.24
C LEU A 149 -2.76 -5.35 -17.13
N LYS A 150 -3.04 -6.18 -18.11
CA LYS A 150 -2.34 -7.46 -18.29
C LYS A 150 -1.19 -7.20 -19.23
N VAL A 151 0.00 -7.45 -18.75
CA VAL A 151 1.19 -7.44 -19.58
C VAL A 151 1.30 -8.79 -20.26
N THR A 152 1.30 -8.80 -21.61
CA THR A 152 1.70 -9.97 -22.35
C THR A 152 3.21 -10.12 -22.20
N PRO A 153 3.70 -11.19 -21.56
CA PRO A 153 5.14 -11.37 -21.35
C PRO A 153 5.90 -11.44 -22.66
N LEU A 154 7.06 -10.77 -22.75
CA LEU A 154 7.97 -10.84 -23.91
C LEU A 154 8.49 -12.26 -24.19
N ARG A 155 8.59 -13.08 -23.14
CA ARG A 155 9.09 -14.45 -23.16
C ARG A 155 8.28 -15.31 -22.20
N PRO A 156 8.25 -16.64 -22.36
CA PRO A 156 7.54 -17.54 -21.45
C PRO A 156 7.98 -17.33 -19.99
N VAL A 157 7.04 -17.01 -19.10
CA VAL A 157 7.33 -16.73 -17.69
C VAL A 157 8.07 -17.87 -16.98
N PRO A 158 7.78 -19.17 -17.21
CA PRO A 158 8.56 -20.26 -16.59
C PRO A 158 10.06 -20.22 -16.94
N THR A 159 10.40 -19.83 -18.18
CA THR A 159 11.80 -19.67 -18.61
C THR A 159 12.45 -18.51 -17.88
N LEU A 160 11.76 -17.36 -17.79
CA LEU A 160 12.24 -16.18 -17.07
C LEU A 160 12.44 -16.46 -15.56
N ILE A 161 11.56 -17.23 -14.94
CA ILE A 161 11.70 -17.65 -13.54
C ILE A 161 12.98 -18.49 -13.36
N LYS A 162 13.23 -19.48 -14.24
CA LYS A 162 14.43 -20.32 -14.20
C LYS A 162 15.70 -19.48 -14.30
N GLU A 163 15.76 -18.55 -15.25
CA GLU A 163 16.88 -17.64 -15.44
C GLU A 163 17.09 -16.70 -14.23
N ALA A 164 16.00 -16.11 -13.73
CA ALA A 164 16.06 -15.19 -12.59
C ALA A 164 16.50 -15.89 -11.28
N LEU A 165 16.12 -17.16 -11.09
CA LEU A 165 16.58 -17.97 -9.95
C LEU A 165 18.07 -18.33 -10.03
N ALA A 166 18.66 -18.40 -11.23
CA ALA A 166 20.09 -18.61 -11.44
C ALA A 166 20.90 -17.30 -11.34
N ALA A 167 20.26 -16.16 -11.47
CA ALA A 167 20.90 -14.84 -11.37
C ALA A 167 21.09 -14.40 -9.91
N GLN A 168 22.00 -13.43 -9.71
CA GLN A 168 22.26 -12.84 -8.41
C GLN A 168 21.75 -11.40 -8.36
N PRO A 169 21.22 -10.95 -7.22
CA PRO A 169 20.90 -9.55 -7.02
C PRO A 169 22.14 -8.68 -7.11
N PRO A 170 21.97 -7.36 -7.38
CA PRO A 170 23.09 -6.43 -7.41
C PRO A 170 23.82 -6.42 -6.07
N GLN A 171 25.16 -6.31 -6.14
CA GLN A 171 26.01 -6.18 -4.95
C GLN A 171 25.81 -4.77 -4.37
N GLU A 172 25.49 -4.70 -3.09
CA GLU A 172 25.31 -3.44 -2.36
C GLU A 172 26.44 -3.25 -1.34
N THR A 173 27.01 -2.05 -1.31
CA THR A 173 27.97 -1.62 -0.29
C THR A 173 27.30 -0.70 0.71
N GLY A 174 27.67 -0.75 1.97
CA GLY A 174 27.13 0.07 3.04
C GLY A 174 26.89 -0.71 4.35
N ASP A 175 26.48 0.01 5.38
CA ASP A 175 26.12 -0.56 6.67
C ASP A 175 24.62 -0.88 6.70
N PHE A 176 24.30 -2.16 6.66
CA PHE A 176 22.91 -2.66 6.61
C PHE A 176 22.56 -3.44 7.87
N LEU A 177 21.31 -3.32 8.26
CA LEU A 177 20.74 -4.14 9.31
C LEU A 177 20.67 -5.61 8.88
N PRO A 178 20.87 -6.56 9.80
CA PRO A 178 20.58 -7.97 9.54
C PRO A 178 19.12 -8.15 9.12
N SER A 179 18.87 -9.01 8.14
CA SER A 179 17.52 -9.35 7.74
C SER A 179 16.78 -10.09 8.87
N ASP A 180 15.61 -9.57 9.25
CA ASP A 180 14.72 -10.18 10.22
C ASP A 180 13.29 -10.20 9.67
N LEU A 181 13.10 -10.92 8.56
CA LEU A 181 11.79 -11.12 7.95
C LEU A 181 10.90 -11.95 8.88
N VAL A 182 9.73 -11.42 9.19
CA VAL A 182 8.69 -12.06 10.00
C VAL A 182 7.39 -12.13 9.25
N GLU A 183 6.64 -13.19 9.47
CA GLU A 183 5.33 -13.41 8.86
C GLU A 183 4.26 -12.62 9.59
N LEU A 184 3.52 -11.77 8.86
CA LEU A 184 2.55 -10.84 9.43
C LEU A 184 1.44 -11.53 10.21
N THR A 185 0.86 -12.60 9.66
CA THR A 185 -0.25 -13.31 10.30
C THR A 185 0.13 -14.07 11.57
N LYS A 186 1.44 -14.32 11.77
CA LYS A 186 1.94 -14.87 13.05
C LYS A 186 2.05 -13.82 14.14
N LEU A 187 2.21 -12.54 13.77
CA LEU A 187 2.24 -11.43 14.72
C LEU A 187 0.81 -10.95 15.05
N ASP A 188 -0.03 -10.83 14.04
CA ASP A 188 -1.44 -10.44 14.18
C ASP A 188 -2.31 -11.20 13.17
N PRO A 189 -3.02 -12.28 13.60
CA PRO A 189 -3.86 -13.09 12.71
C PRO A 189 -5.10 -12.33 12.22
N THR A 190 -5.36 -11.13 12.70
CA THR A 190 -6.46 -10.27 12.23
C THR A 190 -6.07 -9.42 11.02
N ILE A 191 -4.78 -9.34 10.66
CA ILE A 191 -4.34 -8.80 9.38
C ILE A 191 -4.70 -9.82 8.30
N LYS A 192 -5.55 -9.43 7.35
CA LYS A 192 -5.96 -10.28 6.24
C LYS A 192 -4.95 -10.23 5.10
N LEU A 193 -4.90 -11.30 4.31
CA LEU A 193 -4.06 -11.42 3.14
C LEU A 193 -4.91 -11.64 1.89
N ASP A 194 -4.59 -10.92 0.81
CA ASP A 194 -5.02 -11.14 -0.57
C ASP A 194 -3.78 -11.06 -1.45
N VAL A 195 -2.85 -12.01 -1.26
CA VAL A 195 -1.53 -12.01 -1.89
C VAL A 195 -1.67 -12.31 -3.37
N ARG A 196 -1.73 -11.26 -4.19
CA ARG A 196 -2.02 -11.33 -5.64
C ARG A 196 -1.00 -12.16 -6.41
N TYR A 197 0.26 -12.08 -6.05
CA TYR A 197 1.33 -12.83 -6.73
C TYR A 197 1.38 -14.32 -6.36
N ALA A 198 0.61 -14.76 -5.36
CA ALA A 198 0.36 -16.17 -5.08
C ALA A 198 -0.81 -16.75 -5.90
N THR A 199 -1.43 -15.97 -6.75
CA THR A 199 -2.56 -16.33 -7.61
C THR A 199 -2.30 -15.90 -9.05
N THR A 200 -3.20 -16.23 -9.98
CA THR A 200 -3.18 -15.73 -11.36
C THR A 200 -3.83 -14.35 -11.51
N ASN A 201 -4.39 -13.78 -10.43
CA ASN A 201 -5.02 -12.47 -10.44
C ASN A 201 -4.00 -11.36 -10.23
N ASN A 202 -3.04 -11.22 -11.14
CA ASN A 202 -1.97 -10.24 -11.14
C ASN A 202 -1.61 -9.78 -12.54
N LEU A 203 -0.65 -8.89 -12.64
CA LEU A 203 -0.20 -8.22 -13.87
C LEU A 203 0.14 -9.19 -15.03
N PHE A 204 0.68 -10.37 -14.74
CA PHE A 204 1.11 -11.35 -15.75
C PHE A 204 0.19 -12.57 -15.88
N GLY A 205 -0.85 -12.68 -15.06
CA GLY A 205 -1.73 -13.85 -15.04
C GLY A 205 -1.04 -15.15 -14.63
N THR A 206 0.07 -15.06 -13.87
CA THR A 206 0.93 -16.19 -13.50
C THR A 206 1.21 -16.19 -12.00
N VAL A 207 1.30 -17.38 -11.39
CA VAL A 207 1.69 -17.53 -9.99
C VAL A 207 3.20 -17.35 -9.84
N PHE A 208 3.64 -16.42 -8.97
CA PHE A 208 5.04 -16.13 -8.66
C PHE A 208 5.46 -16.62 -7.27
N TYR A 209 4.53 -16.58 -6.32
CA TYR A 209 4.78 -17.03 -4.95
C TYR A 209 4.18 -18.42 -4.74
N SER A 210 4.97 -19.31 -4.19
CA SER A 210 4.54 -20.68 -3.87
C SER A 210 3.50 -20.76 -2.75
N GLN A 211 3.36 -19.67 -1.97
CA GLN A 211 2.50 -19.62 -0.77
C GLN A 211 1.88 -18.23 -0.63
N PRO A 212 0.59 -18.12 -0.24
CA PRO A 212 -0.08 -16.83 0.01
C PRO A 212 0.29 -16.27 1.39
N ARG A 213 1.58 -16.00 1.61
CA ARG A 213 2.14 -15.47 2.86
C ARG A 213 2.71 -14.07 2.62
N ALA A 214 2.69 -13.23 3.65
CA ALA A 214 3.29 -11.90 3.61
C ALA A 214 4.35 -11.78 4.72
N PHE A 215 5.54 -11.33 4.33
CA PHE A 215 6.67 -11.11 5.22
C PHE A 215 7.12 -9.66 5.15
N LEU A 216 7.57 -9.12 6.27
CA LEU A 216 8.25 -7.81 6.33
C LEU A 216 9.40 -7.88 7.33
N GLN A 217 10.32 -6.93 7.26
CA GLN A 217 11.29 -6.73 8.34
C GLN A 217 10.53 -6.46 9.65
N ARG A 218 11.00 -7.00 10.77
CA ARG A 218 10.29 -6.99 12.06
C ARG A 218 9.78 -5.60 12.46
N ALA A 219 10.61 -4.56 12.34
CA ALA A 219 10.22 -3.20 12.72
C ALA A 219 8.98 -2.70 11.95
N LEU A 220 8.89 -3.03 10.65
CA LEU A 220 7.73 -2.70 9.81
C LEU A 220 6.50 -3.54 10.19
N ALA A 221 6.71 -4.84 10.39
CA ALA A 221 5.64 -5.74 10.75
C ALA A 221 4.98 -5.34 12.08
N GLU A 222 5.78 -4.97 13.08
CA GLU A 222 5.30 -4.48 14.37
C GLU A 222 4.58 -3.12 14.24
N ALA A 223 5.05 -2.23 13.35
CA ALA A 223 4.34 -1.00 13.02
C ALA A 223 2.96 -1.30 12.41
N LEU A 224 2.86 -2.24 11.46
CA LEU A 224 1.57 -2.65 10.88
C LEU A 224 0.62 -3.24 11.94
N VAL A 225 1.11 -4.01 12.91
CA VAL A 225 0.29 -4.52 14.02
C VAL A 225 -0.29 -3.35 14.85
N ARG A 226 0.52 -2.31 15.13
CA ARG A 226 0.03 -1.11 15.84
C ARG A 226 -1.02 -0.37 15.02
N ILE A 227 -0.79 -0.19 13.72
CA ILE A 227 -1.73 0.46 12.79
C ILE A 227 -3.05 -0.32 12.72
N ASN A 228 -2.96 -1.64 12.53
CA ASN A 228 -4.14 -2.51 12.47
C ASN A 228 -4.98 -2.40 13.75
N ARG A 229 -4.33 -2.35 14.92
CA ARG A 229 -5.01 -2.15 16.21
C ARG A 229 -5.73 -0.80 16.30
N LYS A 230 -5.07 0.29 15.84
CA LYS A 230 -5.66 1.62 15.82
C LYS A 230 -6.88 1.69 14.89
N LEU A 231 -6.79 1.10 13.70
CA LEU A 231 -7.88 1.09 12.72
C LEU A 231 -9.14 0.37 13.20
N LYS A 232 -9.01 -0.59 14.12
CA LYS A 232 -10.17 -1.30 14.70
C LYS A 232 -11.14 -0.35 15.39
N SER A 233 -10.68 0.72 16.03
CA SER A 233 -11.56 1.73 16.65
C SER A 233 -12.42 2.48 15.64
N SER A 234 -11.96 2.56 14.38
CA SER A 234 -12.72 3.13 13.26
C SER A 234 -13.56 2.10 12.50
N GLY A 235 -13.54 0.81 12.91
CA GLY A 235 -14.30 -0.27 12.29
C GLY A 235 -13.59 -0.95 11.12
N TYR A 236 -12.27 -0.79 10.97
CA TYR A 236 -11.49 -1.33 9.86
C TYR A 236 -10.30 -2.18 10.32
N GLY A 237 -9.83 -3.02 9.40
CA GLY A 237 -8.59 -3.77 9.53
C GLY A 237 -7.78 -3.72 8.23
N LEU A 238 -6.52 -4.15 8.27
CA LEU A 238 -5.61 -4.18 7.12
C LEU A 238 -5.78 -5.45 6.29
N LEU A 239 -5.80 -5.28 4.96
CA LEU A 239 -5.76 -6.36 3.97
C LEU A 239 -4.51 -6.16 3.10
N VAL A 240 -3.55 -7.06 3.20
CA VAL A 240 -2.24 -6.98 2.53
C VAL A 240 -2.25 -7.71 1.19
N HIS A 241 -1.80 -7.04 0.13
CA HIS A 241 -1.66 -7.58 -1.23
C HIS A 241 -0.25 -8.06 -1.52
N ASP A 242 0.79 -7.33 -1.07
CA ASP A 242 2.20 -7.72 -1.19
C ASP A 242 3.04 -7.16 -0.04
N GLY A 243 4.10 -7.88 0.32
CA GLY A 243 5.08 -7.47 1.31
C GLY A 243 6.50 -7.67 0.77
N TYR A 244 7.32 -8.48 1.44
CA TYR A 244 8.61 -8.88 0.92
C TYR A 244 8.43 -9.65 -0.39
N ARG A 245 9.08 -9.15 -1.45
CA ARG A 245 9.14 -9.74 -2.78
C ARG A 245 10.58 -10.19 -3.04
N PRO A 246 10.89 -11.47 -3.18
CA PRO A 246 12.23 -11.91 -3.55
C PRO A 246 12.71 -11.23 -4.83
N TRP A 247 13.97 -10.83 -4.88
CA TRP A 247 14.53 -10.07 -6.01
C TRP A 247 14.33 -10.77 -7.37
N TYR A 248 14.42 -12.12 -7.41
CA TYR A 248 14.20 -12.85 -8.65
C TYR A 248 12.82 -12.57 -9.27
N VAL A 249 11.79 -12.31 -8.45
CA VAL A 249 10.44 -11.97 -8.94
C VAL A 249 10.45 -10.59 -9.60
N THR A 250 11.11 -9.60 -8.99
CA THR A 250 11.29 -8.26 -9.60
C THR A 250 12.04 -8.36 -10.93
N LYS A 251 13.07 -9.23 -11.02
CA LYS A 251 13.78 -9.49 -12.26
C LYS A 251 12.87 -10.10 -13.33
N VAL A 252 12.04 -11.08 -12.97
CA VAL A 252 11.04 -11.67 -13.89
C VAL A 252 10.06 -10.61 -14.38
N PHE A 253 9.54 -9.75 -13.49
CA PHE A 253 8.64 -8.67 -13.88
C PHE A 253 9.29 -7.75 -14.91
N TRP A 254 10.53 -7.34 -14.65
CA TRP A 254 11.28 -6.52 -15.57
C TRP A 254 11.51 -7.21 -16.93
N ASP A 255 12.04 -8.42 -16.94
CA ASP A 255 12.38 -9.14 -18.16
C ASP A 255 11.14 -9.54 -18.99
N ALA A 256 10.00 -9.73 -18.33
CA ALA A 256 8.73 -10.04 -18.98
C ALA A 256 8.04 -8.81 -19.60
N THR A 257 8.32 -7.61 -19.10
CA THR A 257 7.58 -6.40 -19.44
C THR A 257 8.13 -5.74 -20.72
N PRO A 258 7.30 -5.42 -21.73
CA PRO A 258 7.70 -4.62 -22.89
C PRO A 258 8.26 -3.24 -22.51
N GLN A 259 9.12 -2.67 -23.39
CA GLN A 259 9.85 -1.44 -23.11
C GLN A 259 8.94 -0.26 -22.80
N ASP A 260 7.83 -0.12 -23.50
CA ASP A 260 6.82 0.93 -23.32
C ASP A 260 6.10 0.86 -21.97
N LYS A 261 6.14 -0.32 -21.32
CA LYS A 261 5.49 -0.59 -20.03
C LYS A 261 6.46 -0.73 -18.85
N LYS A 262 7.76 -0.57 -19.08
CA LYS A 262 8.81 -0.68 -18.03
C LYS A 262 8.63 0.29 -16.85
N LEU A 263 7.86 1.35 -17.04
CA LEU A 263 7.53 2.31 -15.99
C LEU A 263 6.72 1.71 -14.82
N PHE A 264 6.01 0.60 -15.09
CA PHE A 264 5.16 -0.05 -14.10
C PHE A 264 5.87 -1.15 -13.29
N VAL A 265 7.14 -1.38 -13.54
CA VAL A 265 7.93 -2.41 -12.87
C VAL A 265 9.27 -1.84 -12.41
N ALA A 266 9.74 -2.29 -11.24
CA ALA A 266 11.01 -1.83 -10.70
C ALA A 266 12.19 -2.41 -11.49
N ASP A 267 13.20 -1.58 -11.75
CA ASP A 267 14.48 -1.98 -12.35
C ASP A 267 15.27 -2.89 -11.38
N PRO A 268 15.50 -4.16 -11.73
CA PRO A 268 16.19 -5.10 -10.84
C PRO A 268 17.65 -4.72 -10.55
N SER A 269 18.29 -3.90 -11.39
CA SER A 269 19.64 -3.39 -11.12
C SER A 269 19.68 -2.44 -9.92
N LYS A 270 18.56 -1.81 -9.59
CA LYS A 270 18.37 -0.92 -8.41
C LYS A 270 17.62 -1.61 -7.28
N GLY A 271 16.92 -2.69 -7.60
CA GLY A 271 16.01 -3.37 -6.71
C GLY A 271 14.73 -2.58 -6.41
N SER A 272 13.81 -3.25 -5.76
CA SER A 272 12.57 -2.68 -5.22
C SER A 272 12.66 -2.57 -3.69
N ARG A 273 11.91 -1.66 -3.08
CA ARG A 273 11.78 -1.60 -1.62
C ARG A 273 11.09 -2.85 -1.07
N HIS A 274 10.23 -3.51 -1.86
CA HIS A 274 9.70 -4.83 -1.55
C HIS A 274 10.81 -5.90 -1.44
N ASN A 275 11.86 -5.81 -2.26
CA ASN A 275 12.98 -6.77 -2.14
C ASN A 275 13.72 -6.63 -0.80
N ARG A 276 13.60 -5.51 -0.13
CA ARG A 276 14.20 -5.25 1.18
C ARG A 276 13.29 -5.67 2.34
N GLY A 277 12.05 -6.11 2.05
CA GLY A 277 11.01 -6.31 3.05
C GLY A 277 10.63 -5.03 3.77
N ALA A 278 10.78 -3.89 3.09
CA ALA A 278 10.69 -2.55 3.64
C ALA A 278 9.62 -1.69 2.93
N ALA A 279 8.75 -2.30 2.15
CA ALA A 279 7.53 -1.74 1.59
C ALA A 279 6.38 -2.75 1.69
N VAL A 280 5.16 -2.25 1.65
CA VAL A 280 3.93 -3.05 1.69
C VAL A 280 2.87 -2.44 0.81
N ASP A 281 2.16 -3.31 0.05
CA ASP A 281 0.95 -2.98 -0.69
C ASP A 281 -0.26 -3.48 0.07
N LEU A 282 -1.21 -2.59 0.37
CA LEU A 282 -2.34 -2.95 1.21
C LEU A 282 -3.55 -2.04 1.01
N THR A 283 -4.68 -2.50 1.53
CA THR A 283 -5.93 -1.75 1.61
C THR A 283 -6.61 -2.00 2.97
N LEU A 284 -7.82 -1.48 3.12
CA LEU A 284 -8.67 -1.71 4.29
C LEU A 284 -9.70 -2.80 4.01
N TYR A 285 -10.10 -3.52 5.08
CA TYR A 285 -11.34 -4.29 5.09
C TYR A 285 -12.26 -3.81 6.21
N ASP A 286 -13.55 -3.89 5.97
CA ASP A 286 -14.58 -3.53 6.95
C ASP A 286 -14.77 -4.68 7.96
N LEU A 287 -14.64 -4.41 9.25
CA LEU A 287 -14.70 -5.43 10.31
C LEU A 287 -16.07 -6.08 10.42
N LYS A 288 -17.13 -5.35 10.12
CA LYS A 288 -18.52 -5.85 10.21
C LYS A 288 -18.84 -6.86 9.11
N THR A 289 -18.38 -6.57 7.88
CA THR A 289 -18.69 -7.41 6.71
C THR A 289 -17.57 -8.40 6.38
N GLY A 290 -16.36 -8.13 6.86
CA GLY A 290 -15.16 -8.87 6.53
C GLY A 290 -14.67 -8.68 5.09
N LYS A 291 -15.29 -7.79 4.31
CA LYS A 291 -14.99 -7.54 2.89
C LYS A 291 -14.03 -6.36 2.72
N PRO A 292 -13.20 -6.35 1.66
CA PRO A 292 -12.44 -5.16 1.28
C PRO A 292 -13.35 -3.96 1.11
N VAL A 293 -12.88 -2.77 1.50
CA VAL A 293 -13.62 -1.51 1.24
C VAL A 293 -13.45 -1.08 -0.21
N GLU A 294 -14.42 -0.32 -0.72
CA GLU A 294 -14.27 0.33 -2.01
C GLU A 294 -13.29 1.50 -1.90
N MET A 295 -12.24 1.47 -2.71
CA MET A 295 -11.28 2.56 -2.92
C MET A 295 -11.57 3.27 -4.25
N VAL A 296 -10.86 4.36 -4.52
CA VAL A 296 -11.02 5.15 -5.76
C VAL A 296 -10.60 4.38 -7.02
N SER A 297 -9.71 3.40 -6.88
CA SER A 297 -9.28 2.46 -7.93
C SER A 297 -9.00 1.08 -7.34
N THR A 298 -8.81 0.09 -8.21
CA THR A 298 -8.34 -1.24 -7.81
C THR A 298 -6.83 -1.25 -7.57
N TYR A 299 -6.35 -2.27 -6.84
CA TYR A 299 -4.93 -2.55 -6.69
C TYR A 299 -4.29 -2.85 -8.06
N ASP A 300 -3.04 -2.43 -8.28
CA ASP A 300 -2.29 -2.54 -9.55
C ASP A 300 -2.94 -1.83 -10.76
N GLU A 301 -3.84 -0.87 -10.52
CA GLU A 301 -4.37 -0.03 -11.58
C GLU A 301 -3.33 1.00 -12.05
N THR A 302 -3.19 1.16 -13.38
CA THR A 302 -2.15 2.01 -13.99
C THR A 302 -2.71 3.30 -14.61
N THR A 303 -3.88 3.74 -14.11
CA THR A 303 -4.50 5.02 -14.50
C THR A 303 -4.20 6.10 -13.46
N ASP A 304 -4.56 7.35 -13.76
CA ASP A 304 -4.44 8.46 -12.80
C ASP A 304 -5.21 8.22 -11.49
N ARG A 305 -6.16 7.29 -11.46
CA ARG A 305 -6.91 6.89 -10.28
C ARG A 305 -6.04 6.19 -9.20
N ALA A 306 -4.87 5.70 -9.59
CA ALA A 306 -3.88 5.12 -8.68
C ALA A 306 -3.20 6.18 -7.79
N TYR A 307 -3.14 7.43 -8.21
CA TYR A 307 -2.48 8.49 -7.44
C TYR A 307 -3.15 8.71 -6.07
N PRO A 308 -2.36 8.88 -4.99
CA PRO A 308 -2.87 9.15 -3.64
C PRO A 308 -3.77 10.38 -3.55
N ASN A 309 -3.58 11.36 -4.43
CA ASN A 309 -4.32 12.62 -4.44
C ASN A 309 -5.38 12.70 -5.55
N TYR A 310 -5.74 11.58 -6.19
CA TYR A 310 -6.76 11.59 -7.24
C TYR A 310 -8.11 12.12 -6.69
N PRO A 311 -8.72 13.14 -7.33
CA PRO A 311 -9.89 13.83 -6.78
C PRO A 311 -11.21 13.09 -7.01
N GLY A 312 -11.24 12.12 -7.92
CA GLY A 312 -12.46 11.42 -8.35
C GLY A 312 -13.05 10.45 -7.33
N GLY A 313 -14.06 9.69 -7.76
CA GLY A 313 -14.77 8.73 -6.93
C GLY A 313 -15.81 9.37 -6.02
N THR A 314 -16.14 8.70 -4.91
CA THR A 314 -17.08 9.18 -3.88
C THR A 314 -16.33 9.75 -2.67
N SER A 315 -17.01 10.57 -1.86
CA SER A 315 -16.48 11.07 -0.58
C SER A 315 -16.02 9.93 0.31
N LEU A 316 -16.79 8.84 0.37
CA LEU A 316 -16.46 7.67 1.19
C LEU A 316 -15.20 6.93 0.67
N GLN A 317 -15.03 6.78 -0.65
CA GLN A 317 -13.83 6.16 -1.24
C GLN A 317 -12.56 6.99 -0.96
N ARG A 318 -12.64 8.31 -1.13
CA ARG A 318 -11.53 9.21 -0.79
C ARG A 318 -11.22 9.19 0.72
N TRP A 319 -12.26 9.19 1.56
CA TRP A 319 -12.10 9.10 3.02
C TRP A 319 -11.42 7.79 3.44
N HIS A 320 -11.77 6.63 2.85
CA HIS A 320 -11.10 5.37 3.13
C HIS A 320 -9.60 5.43 2.76
N ARG A 321 -9.28 6.04 1.62
CA ARG A 321 -7.89 6.22 1.19
C ARG A 321 -7.11 7.11 2.17
N GLU A 322 -7.68 8.23 2.58
CA GLU A 322 -7.04 9.13 3.56
C GLU A 322 -6.96 8.51 4.96
N LEU A 323 -7.96 7.75 5.39
CA LEU A 323 -7.89 6.98 6.65
C LEU A 323 -6.69 6.03 6.65
N LEU A 324 -6.52 5.26 5.56
CA LEU A 324 -5.39 4.37 5.41
C LEU A 324 -4.07 5.15 5.43
N ARG A 325 -3.96 6.18 4.59
CA ARG A 325 -2.76 7.01 4.48
C ARG A 325 -2.35 7.61 5.82
N ASN A 326 -3.27 8.27 6.51
CA ASN A 326 -3.01 8.91 7.80
C ASN A 326 -2.58 7.89 8.87
N ALA A 327 -3.21 6.71 8.90
CA ALA A 327 -2.83 5.66 9.83
C ALA A 327 -1.43 5.11 9.56
N MET A 328 -1.05 4.94 8.30
CA MET A 328 0.26 4.46 7.89
C MET A 328 1.36 5.51 8.14
N GLU A 329 1.13 6.76 7.75
CA GLU A 329 2.11 7.85 7.89
C GLU A 329 2.38 8.17 9.37
N ALA A 330 1.39 8.04 10.25
CA ALA A 330 1.56 8.23 11.70
C ALA A 330 2.49 7.20 12.37
N ASP A 331 2.74 6.04 11.75
CA ASP A 331 3.62 4.99 12.27
C ASP A 331 4.90 4.81 11.42
N GLY A 332 5.30 5.84 10.66
CA GLY A 332 6.59 5.92 9.98
C GLY A 332 6.63 5.32 8.57
N PHE A 333 5.49 5.09 7.97
CA PHE A 333 5.40 4.81 6.54
C PHE A 333 5.22 6.10 5.74
N LYS A 334 5.46 6.02 4.45
CA LYS A 334 5.19 7.09 3.50
C LYS A 334 4.51 6.49 2.27
N VAL A 335 3.38 7.07 1.87
CA VAL A 335 2.71 6.64 0.64
C VAL A 335 3.60 6.94 -0.58
N PHE A 336 3.65 6.01 -1.51
CA PHE A 336 4.32 6.22 -2.80
C PHE A 336 3.51 7.20 -3.66
N GLU A 337 4.20 8.14 -4.29
CA GLU A 337 3.56 9.26 -5.00
C GLU A 337 2.65 8.87 -6.17
N ALA A 338 2.80 7.65 -6.71
CA ALA A 338 2.05 7.15 -7.86
C ALA A 338 1.02 6.07 -7.52
N GLU A 339 1.01 5.55 -6.27
CA GLU A 339 0.20 4.38 -5.89
C GLU A 339 -0.36 4.55 -4.48
N TRP A 340 -1.69 4.71 -4.34
CA TRP A 340 -2.34 4.92 -3.05
C TRP A 340 -2.22 3.71 -2.10
N TRP A 341 -1.95 2.52 -2.61
CA TRP A 341 -1.82 1.26 -1.85
C TRP A 341 -0.40 0.98 -1.38
N HIS A 342 0.63 1.58 -2.00
CA HIS A 342 2.04 1.31 -1.75
C HIS A 342 2.62 2.24 -0.70
N PHE A 343 3.22 1.65 0.34
CA PHE A 343 3.83 2.37 1.45
C PHE A 343 5.26 1.93 1.70
N ASP A 344 6.19 2.88 1.63
CA ASP A 344 7.58 2.69 2.01
C ASP A 344 7.79 2.98 3.49
N TYR A 345 8.61 2.19 4.17
CA TYR A 345 9.01 2.51 5.53
C TYR A 345 10.16 3.51 5.55
N LYS A 346 10.18 4.41 6.55
CA LYS A 346 11.16 5.50 6.69
C LYS A 346 12.63 5.05 6.60
N ASP A 347 12.96 3.86 7.11
CA ASP A 347 14.33 3.33 7.19
C ASP A 347 14.62 2.26 6.12
N TRP A 348 13.90 2.22 4.99
CA TRP A 348 14.01 1.16 3.99
C TRP A 348 15.44 0.99 3.44
N GLN A 349 16.23 2.07 3.36
CA GLN A 349 17.62 2.04 2.86
C GLN A 349 18.54 1.21 3.76
N ARG A 350 18.18 1.00 5.03
CA ARG A 350 18.97 0.22 5.99
C ARG A 350 18.90 -1.28 5.78
N TYR A 351 18.06 -1.76 4.86
CA TYR A 351 17.91 -3.18 4.56
C TYR A 351 18.44 -3.50 3.17
N ARG A 352 19.17 -4.62 3.05
CA ARG A 352 19.68 -5.11 1.77
C ARG A 352 18.56 -5.66 0.88
N ILE A 353 18.81 -5.66 -0.43
CA ILE A 353 18.03 -6.42 -1.40
C ILE A 353 18.13 -7.90 -1.06
N GLY A 354 16.98 -8.52 -0.74
CA GLY A 354 16.87 -9.93 -0.44
C GLY A 354 16.40 -10.75 -1.64
N ASN A 355 16.86 -12.01 -1.71
CA ASN A 355 16.42 -12.97 -2.72
C ASN A 355 16.01 -14.31 -2.08
N GLU A 356 15.69 -14.29 -0.79
CA GLU A 356 15.30 -15.48 -0.06
C GLU A 356 13.88 -15.91 -0.44
N ARG A 357 13.73 -17.18 -0.79
CA ARG A 357 12.42 -17.74 -1.16
C ARG A 357 11.56 -17.97 0.07
N PHE A 358 10.25 -17.85 -0.06
CA PHE A 358 9.28 -17.96 1.05
C PHE A 358 9.42 -19.26 1.83
N GLU A 359 9.73 -20.38 1.17
CA GLU A 359 9.92 -21.68 1.78
C GLU A 359 11.11 -21.73 2.73
N LYS A 360 12.09 -20.83 2.54
CA LYS A 360 13.30 -20.79 3.39
C LYS A 360 13.16 -19.83 4.57
N ILE A 361 12.26 -18.83 4.49
CA ILE A 361 12.09 -17.82 5.53
C ILE A 361 11.59 -18.47 6.83
N GLY A 362 12.32 -18.27 7.91
CA GLY A 362 12.02 -18.82 9.25
C GLY A 362 12.61 -20.20 9.54
N HIS A 363 13.00 -21.00 8.55
CA HIS A 363 13.60 -22.33 8.77
C HIS A 363 15.03 -22.25 9.31
N GLU A 364 15.83 -21.26 8.91
CA GLU A 364 17.20 -21.09 9.42
C GLU A 364 17.26 -20.69 10.89
N LYS A 365 16.30 -19.87 11.35
CA LYS A 365 16.20 -19.50 12.78
C LYS A 365 15.90 -20.71 13.64
N ALA A 366 15.03 -21.61 13.20
CA ALA A 366 14.72 -22.86 13.89
C ALA A 366 15.96 -23.77 13.97
N LYS A 367 16.75 -23.87 12.88
CA LYS A 367 18.02 -24.65 12.87
C LYS A 367 19.06 -24.06 13.81
N LYS A 368 19.26 -22.73 13.83
CA LYS A 368 20.20 -22.05 14.73
C LYS A 368 19.78 -22.17 16.20
N ALA A 369 18.49 -22.00 16.50
CA ALA A 369 17.95 -22.20 17.85
C ALA A 369 18.14 -23.64 18.33
N HIS A 370 17.90 -24.64 17.48
CA HIS A 370 18.10 -26.05 17.79
C HIS A 370 19.58 -26.41 17.98
N LYS A 371 20.46 -25.83 17.17
CA LYS A 371 21.92 -26.00 17.31
C LYS A 371 22.45 -25.38 18.60
N ASN A 372 21.95 -24.17 18.98
CA ASN A 372 22.32 -23.52 20.23
C ASN A 372 21.79 -24.26 21.47
N SER A 373 20.54 -24.79 21.41
CA SER A 373 20.01 -25.59 22.51
C SER A 373 20.79 -26.88 22.71
N ARG A 374 21.19 -27.58 21.64
CA ARG A 374 22.06 -28.77 21.71
C ARG A 374 23.44 -28.43 22.27
N ARG A 375 24.04 -27.27 21.90
CA ARG A 375 25.34 -26.84 22.42
C ARG A 375 25.26 -26.53 23.91
N SER A 376 24.22 -25.81 24.36
CA SER A 376 23.95 -25.52 25.77
C SER A 376 23.66 -26.79 26.59
N SER A 377 23.04 -27.81 25.99
CA SER A 377 22.82 -29.10 26.65
C SER A 377 24.10 -29.94 26.79
N CYS A 378 25.00 -29.90 25.78
CA CYS A 378 26.31 -30.55 25.88
C CYS A 378 27.22 -29.88 26.91
N GLU A 379 27.23 -28.55 27.02
CA GLU A 379 28.04 -27.81 28.00
C GLU A 379 27.57 -28.07 29.44
N LYS A 380 26.27 -28.33 29.68
CA LYS A 380 25.73 -28.67 31.00
C LYS A 380 26.04 -30.10 31.43
N VAL A 381 26.33 -31.00 30.47
CA VAL A 381 26.69 -32.40 30.78
C VAL A 381 28.20 -32.53 31.06
N ALA A 382 29.03 -31.66 30.43
CA ALA A 382 30.49 -31.69 30.64
C ALA A 382 30.95 -31.08 31.98
N GLY A 383 30.08 -30.46 32.76
CA GLY A 383 30.40 -29.76 34.01
C GLY A 383 30.02 -30.49 35.33
N ARG A 384 29.69 -31.76 35.29
CA ARG A 384 29.47 -32.52 36.54
C ARG A 384 30.79 -33.13 37.03
N PRO A 385 31.28 -32.80 38.24
CA PRO A 385 32.40 -33.49 38.84
C PRO A 385 32.03 -34.95 39.14
N GLU A 386 32.88 -35.88 38.72
CA GLU A 386 32.76 -37.27 39.12
C GLU A 386 32.89 -37.40 40.65
N ILE A 387 31.85 -37.83 41.32
CA ILE A 387 31.89 -38.22 42.71
C ILE A 387 32.42 -39.65 42.74
N ILE A 388 33.72 -39.80 43.07
CA ILE A 388 34.35 -41.11 43.31
C ILE A 388 33.86 -41.62 44.66
N TYR A 389 32.97 -42.60 44.65
CA TYR A 389 32.65 -43.37 45.85
C TYR A 389 33.71 -44.43 46.06
N GLY A 390 34.60 -44.24 47.08
CA GLY A 390 35.52 -45.28 47.58
C GLY A 390 34.73 -46.34 48.29
N PHE A 391 34.80 -47.61 47.85
CA PHE A 391 34.32 -48.72 48.58
C PHE A 391 35.38 -49.17 49.61
N PRO A 392 35.03 -49.46 50.87
CA PRO A 392 35.96 -50.02 51.83
C PRO A 392 36.20 -51.50 51.51
N ALA A 393 37.48 -51.96 51.62
CA ALA A 393 37.93 -53.33 51.47
C ALA A 393 37.31 -54.15 52.58
N THR A 394 36.61 -55.25 52.25
CA THR A 394 36.19 -56.31 53.18
C THR A 394 37.26 -57.36 53.29
N SER A 395 37.71 -57.56 54.53
CA SER A 395 38.63 -58.62 55.01
C SER A 395 38.05 -60.05 54.84
N THR A 396 38.86 -60.91 54.27
CA THR A 396 38.69 -62.36 54.27
C THR A 396 38.68 -62.92 55.68
N ILE A 397 37.70 -63.80 55.99
CA ILE A 397 37.77 -64.75 57.08
C ILE A 397 37.60 -66.13 56.46
N GLU A 398 38.66 -66.94 56.60
CA GLU A 398 38.66 -68.40 56.45
C GLU A 398 37.82 -69.04 57.53
N GLY A 399 37.11 -70.11 57.24
CA GLY A 399 36.46 -70.94 58.22
C GLY A 399 35.99 -72.29 57.66
N THR A 400 36.82 -73.24 57.84
CA THR A 400 36.70 -74.69 57.72
C THR A 400 35.36 -75.29 58.13
N SER A 401 34.79 -76.22 57.33
CA SER A 401 34.41 -77.62 57.56
C SER A 401 33.56 -78.09 56.42
#